data_ee137bb6c5405ec0c757c95bbc7a508b
#
_entry.id   ee137bb6c5405ec0c757c95bbc7a508b
#
_cell.length_a   1.000
_cell.length_b   1.000
_cell.length_c   1.000
_cell.angle_alpha   90.00
_cell.angle_beta   90.00
_cell.angle_gamma   90.00
#
_symmetry.space_group_name_H-M   'P 1'
#
loop_
_entity.id
_entity.type
_entity.pdbx_description
1 polymer ?
#
loop_
_entity_poly.entity_id
_entity_poly.type
_entity_poly.pdbx_seq_one_letter_code
_entity_poly.pdbx_strand_id
1 'polypeptide(L)'
;VDVITPPKKCTFDCVYCQLGRTRSHVSTPKDFQDSLPCPATVISDLDNVLGRIDLRTVDVVTFSGNGEPTLNLSLGEIAQQVKTKIGGLRMVILTNSSLLHRQDVRRSLSMFDFVVAKLDAADNKVFKQVNRPADKELYLETIIESIKQLKKEIRGTLALETMLLQSADGRVTNVKSSHLENLVNAIASIQPDIVQLEVPYRPPSERYILPPNRERLETVSQRISEVLGKERVWTYGIHDRRGKKVRWLEHKSLEEDVLELLKRRPCRTIDVSTSLGIDKANAQKVLEGLEKKGKIRIAGAKEQKFYVEK
;
A
#
# COMPACT_ATOMS: atom_id res chain seq x y z
N VAL A 1 0.48 -1.93 11.22
CA VAL A 1 -0.84 -2.14 11.85
C VAL A 1 -1.82 -2.50 10.76
N ASP A 2 -2.45 -3.68 10.90
CA ASP A 2 -3.42 -4.20 9.95
C ASP A 2 -4.82 -4.04 10.53
N VAL A 3 -5.62 -3.16 9.92
CA VAL A 3 -7.01 -2.87 10.36
C VAL A 3 -8.05 -3.57 9.48
N ILE A 4 -7.60 -4.34 8.49
CA ILE A 4 -8.41 -5.19 7.61
C ILE A 4 -7.80 -6.58 7.59
N THR A 5 -8.45 -7.53 8.24
CA THR A 5 -8.00 -8.93 8.28
C THR A 5 -8.45 -9.72 7.05
N PRO A 6 -7.76 -10.84 6.71
CA PRO A 6 -8.23 -11.76 5.67
C PRO A 6 -9.67 -12.25 5.90
N PRO A 7 -10.42 -12.57 4.82
CA PRO A 7 -10.06 -12.41 3.42
C PRO A 7 -10.05 -10.93 2.99
N LYS A 8 -9.38 -10.63 1.88
CA LYS A 8 -9.24 -9.26 1.33
C LYS A 8 -10.62 -8.58 1.19
N LYS A 9 -10.76 -7.40 1.82
CA LYS A 9 -11.93 -6.53 1.72
C LYS A 9 -11.49 -5.18 1.15
N CYS A 10 -11.96 -4.82 -0.02
CA CYS A 10 -11.54 -3.61 -0.70
C CYS A 10 -12.67 -3.03 -1.54
N THR A 11 -12.69 -1.73 -1.68
CA THR A 11 -13.58 -0.99 -2.59
C THR A 11 -13.12 -1.07 -4.05
N PHE A 12 -11.87 -1.55 -4.29
CA PHE A 12 -11.28 -1.73 -5.62
C PHE A 12 -10.82 -3.18 -5.84
N ASP A 13 -10.73 -3.58 -7.13
CA ASP A 13 -10.09 -4.81 -7.57
C ASP A 13 -8.96 -4.49 -8.56
N CYS A 14 -7.96 -3.72 -8.09
CA CYS A 14 -6.88 -3.23 -8.93
C CYS A 14 -6.12 -4.37 -9.62
N VAL A 15 -5.87 -4.21 -10.92
CA VAL A 15 -5.19 -5.22 -11.77
C VAL A 15 -3.76 -5.54 -11.33
N TYR A 16 -3.13 -4.66 -10.58
CA TYR A 16 -1.76 -4.79 -10.07
C TYR A 16 -1.67 -5.24 -8.62
N CYS A 17 -2.81 -5.49 -7.94
CA CYS A 17 -2.81 -5.72 -6.49
C CYS A 17 -2.03 -6.98 -6.11
N GLN A 18 -1.02 -6.81 -5.27
CA GLN A 18 -0.18 -7.92 -4.76
C GLN A 18 -0.94 -8.91 -3.85
N LEU A 19 -2.11 -8.49 -3.31
CA LEU A 19 -2.99 -9.34 -2.49
C LEU A 19 -3.93 -10.20 -3.35
N GLY A 20 -3.80 -10.15 -4.67
CA GLY A 20 -4.68 -10.87 -5.60
C GLY A 20 -6.02 -10.15 -5.80
N ARG A 21 -6.96 -10.89 -6.43
CA ARG A 21 -8.30 -10.40 -6.75
C ARG A 21 -9.13 -10.14 -5.51
N THR A 22 -9.96 -9.11 -5.57
CA THR A 22 -10.94 -8.82 -4.51
C THR A 22 -12.16 -9.71 -4.74
N ARG A 23 -12.38 -10.65 -3.81
CA ARG A 23 -13.55 -11.55 -3.87
C ARG A 23 -14.77 -10.93 -3.19
N SER A 24 -14.55 -10.19 -2.10
CA SER A 24 -15.60 -9.48 -1.37
C SER A 24 -15.52 -7.99 -1.73
N HIS A 25 -16.23 -7.61 -2.78
CA HIS A 25 -16.36 -6.21 -3.18
C HIS A 25 -17.23 -5.47 -2.18
N VAL A 26 -16.72 -4.38 -1.63
CA VAL A 26 -17.38 -3.55 -0.63
C VAL A 26 -17.53 -2.15 -1.17
N SER A 27 -18.76 -1.67 -1.30
CA SER A 27 -19.04 -0.28 -1.68
C SER A 27 -19.20 0.64 -0.46
N THR A 28 -19.64 0.09 0.67
CA THR A 28 -19.87 0.86 1.91
C THR A 28 -19.21 0.23 3.12
N PRO A 29 -18.67 1.03 4.06
CA PRO A 29 -18.04 0.51 5.29
C PRO A 29 -18.99 -0.29 6.18
N LYS A 30 -20.30 0.00 6.19
CA LYS A 30 -21.28 -0.61 7.11
C LYS A 30 -21.42 -2.11 6.95
N ASP A 31 -21.19 -2.63 5.76
CA ASP A 31 -21.52 -4.03 5.40
C ASP A 31 -20.61 -5.08 6.09
N PHE A 32 -19.49 -4.67 6.72
CA PHE A 32 -18.45 -5.60 7.19
C PHE A 32 -17.88 -5.31 8.57
N GLN A 33 -18.45 -4.36 9.33
CA GLN A 33 -17.84 -3.93 10.61
C GLN A 33 -17.62 -5.11 11.58
N ASP A 34 -18.60 -6.01 11.71
CA ASP A 34 -18.51 -7.18 12.61
C ASP A 34 -17.38 -8.16 12.24
N SER A 35 -16.91 -8.09 11.00
CA SER A 35 -15.81 -8.92 10.49
C SER A 35 -14.45 -8.22 10.48
N LEU A 36 -14.38 -6.97 10.95
CA LEU A 36 -13.14 -6.21 11.06
C LEU A 36 -12.62 -6.22 12.49
N PRO A 37 -11.29 -6.11 12.69
CA PRO A 37 -10.74 -6.09 14.04
C PRO A 37 -11.21 -4.82 14.77
N CYS A 38 -11.70 -5.03 15.99
CA CYS A 38 -12.04 -3.93 16.89
C CYS A 38 -10.77 -3.29 17.50
N PRO A 39 -10.86 -2.07 18.07
CA PRO A 39 -9.72 -1.40 18.67
C PRO A 39 -8.97 -2.28 19.69
N ALA A 40 -9.69 -2.96 20.59
CA ALA A 40 -9.08 -3.80 21.63
C ALA A 40 -8.22 -4.93 21.04
N THR A 41 -8.68 -5.59 19.96
CA THR A 41 -7.91 -6.62 19.26
C THR A 41 -6.63 -6.06 18.65
N VAL A 42 -6.73 -4.94 17.93
CA VAL A 42 -5.57 -4.31 17.28
C VAL A 42 -4.53 -3.87 18.32
N ILE A 43 -4.98 -3.32 19.44
CA ILE A 43 -4.08 -2.85 20.51
C ILE A 43 -3.42 -4.02 21.23
N SER A 44 -4.14 -5.09 21.51
CA SER A 44 -3.56 -6.31 22.10
C SER A 44 -2.47 -6.91 21.21
N ASP A 45 -2.73 -7.01 19.90
CA ASP A 45 -1.74 -7.50 18.94
C ASP A 45 -0.53 -6.56 18.82
N LEU A 46 -0.77 -5.25 18.86
CA LEU A 46 0.30 -4.26 18.86
C LEU A 46 1.20 -4.40 20.11
N ASP A 47 0.62 -4.51 21.30
CA ASP A 47 1.37 -4.69 22.55
C ASP A 47 2.27 -5.94 22.51
N ASN A 48 1.75 -7.04 21.96
CA ASN A 48 2.52 -8.27 21.75
C ASN A 48 3.73 -8.06 20.82
N VAL A 49 3.60 -7.20 19.78
CA VAL A 49 4.71 -6.90 18.87
C VAL A 49 5.68 -5.91 19.50
N LEU A 50 5.19 -4.85 20.15
CA LEU A 50 6.02 -3.81 20.77
C LEU A 50 6.98 -4.38 21.84
N GLY A 51 6.54 -5.39 22.60
CA GLY A 51 7.40 -6.09 23.56
C GLY A 51 8.55 -6.92 22.91
N ARG A 52 8.49 -7.16 21.59
CA ARG A 52 9.42 -8.03 20.87
C ARG A 52 10.36 -7.31 19.91
N ILE A 53 10.22 -6.01 19.71
CA ILE A 53 11.04 -5.21 18.79
C ILE A 53 11.73 -4.06 19.48
N ASP A 54 12.89 -3.65 18.97
CA ASP A 54 13.55 -2.42 19.39
C ASP A 54 12.98 -1.23 18.60
N LEU A 55 12.10 -0.46 19.23
CA LEU A 55 11.42 0.68 18.60
C LEU A 55 12.38 1.74 18.03
N ARG A 56 13.61 1.84 18.55
CA ARG A 56 14.63 2.79 18.04
C ARG A 56 15.08 2.45 16.61
N THR A 57 14.82 1.22 16.17
CA THR A 57 15.13 0.73 14.82
C THR A 57 13.94 0.83 13.86
N VAL A 58 12.77 1.29 14.34
CA VAL A 58 11.55 1.48 13.53
C VAL A 58 11.53 2.91 13.00
N ASP A 59 11.34 3.08 11.71
CA ASP A 59 11.24 4.40 11.09
C ASP A 59 9.84 4.99 11.20
N VAL A 60 8.81 4.17 10.96
CA VAL A 60 7.39 4.59 10.94
C VAL A 60 6.48 3.42 11.31
N VAL A 61 5.28 3.75 11.78
CA VAL A 61 4.19 2.79 11.98
C VAL A 61 3.17 2.95 10.87
N THR A 62 3.11 1.96 9.98
CA THR A 62 2.25 2.02 8.79
C THR A 62 0.93 1.30 9.03
N PHE A 63 -0.17 1.99 8.79
CA PHE A 63 -1.50 1.42 8.70
C PHE A 63 -1.78 1.02 7.25
N SER A 64 -1.97 -0.24 7.05
CA SER A 64 -2.35 -0.86 5.78
C SER A 64 -3.29 -2.02 6.08
N GLY A 65 -3.47 -2.95 5.19
CA GLY A 65 -4.25 -4.12 5.50
C GLY A 65 -4.52 -5.00 4.29
N ASN A 66 -5.27 -6.07 4.54
CA ASN A 66 -5.77 -6.94 3.49
C ASN A 66 -6.97 -6.29 2.76
N GLY A 67 -6.76 -5.07 2.24
CA GLY A 67 -7.77 -4.30 1.53
C GLY A 67 -7.63 -2.80 1.73
N GLU A 68 -8.76 -2.11 1.91
CA GLU A 68 -8.82 -0.65 2.11
C GLU A 68 -9.00 -0.31 3.60
N PRO A 69 -8.00 0.30 4.26
CA PRO A 69 -8.06 0.59 5.71
C PRO A 69 -9.23 1.49 6.12
N THR A 70 -9.65 2.41 5.26
CA THR A 70 -10.75 3.35 5.58
C THR A 70 -12.14 2.69 5.59
N LEU A 71 -12.22 1.40 5.28
CA LEU A 71 -13.43 0.59 5.52
C LEU A 71 -13.67 0.34 7.01
N ASN A 72 -12.63 0.35 7.85
CA ASN A 72 -12.80 0.18 9.30
C ASN A 72 -13.27 1.50 9.92
N LEU A 73 -14.51 1.55 10.39
CA LEU A 73 -15.10 2.75 11.02
C LEU A 73 -14.44 3.13 12.33
N SER A 74 -13.76 2.17 13.00
CA SER A 74 -12.96 2.43 14.21
C SER A 74 -11.54 2.92 13.91
N LEU A 75 -11.19 3.20 12.65
CA LEU A 75 -9.85 3.60 12.25
C LEU A 75 -9.30 4.77 13.07
N GLY A 76 -10.11 5.80 13.29
CA GLY A 76 -9.71 6.98 14.07
C GLY A 76 -9.41 6.64 15.54
N GLU A 77 -10.25 5.82 16.16
CA GLU A 77 -10.06 5.34 17.53
C GLU A 77 -8.80 4.48 17.65
N ILE A 78 -8.61 3.52 16.72
CA ILE A 78 -7.41 2.68 16.66
C ILE A 78 -6.16 3.57 16.50
N ALA A 79 -6.18 4.54 15.60
CA ALA A 79 -5.05 5.44 15.38
C ALA A 79 -4.71 6.23 16.65
N GLN A 80 -5.71 6.74 17.38
CA GLN A 80 -5.52 7.45 18.63
C GLN A 80 -4.87 6.57 19.68
N GLN A 81 -5.36 5.35 19.87
CA GLN A 81 -4.80 4.41 20.85
C GLN A 81 -3.37 3.96 20.46
N VAL A 82 -3.12 3.69 19.18
CA VAL A 82 -1.77 3.33 18.69
C VAL A 82 -0.79 4.47 18.97
N LYS A 83 -1.18 5.74 18.73
CA LYS A 83 -0.32 6.91 18.93
C LYS A 83 0.21 7.01 20.36
N THR A 84 -0.56 6.61 21.37
CA THR A 84 -0.12 6.63 22.77
C THR A 84 0.94 5.59 23.10
N LYS A 85 1.05 4.53 22.29
CA LYS A 85 1.92 3.37 22.55
C LYS A 85 3.25 3.37 21.79
N ILE A 86 3.34 4.12 20.72
CA ILE A 86 4.48 4.03 19.78
C ILE A 86 5.62 5.03 20.05
N GLY A 87 5.61 5.72 21.22
CA GLY A 87 6.74 6.52 21.68
C GLY A 87 7.15 7.67 20.75
N GLY A 88 6.21 8.29 20.05
CA GLY A 88 6.48 9.43 19.14
C GLY A 88 6.90 9.04 17.73
N LEU A 89 6.90 7.75 17.36
CA LEU A 89 7.07 7.33 15.97
C LEU A 89 5.97 7.92 15.08
N ARG A 90 6.32 8.24 13.84
CA ARG A 90 5.35 8.74 12.87
C ARG A 90 4.38 7.67 12.42
N MET A 91 3.11 8.02 12.31
CA MET A 91 2.07 7.16 11.76
C MET A 91 1.83 7.48 10.30
N VAL A 92 1.85 6.43 9.48
CA VAL A 92 1.58 6.49 8.03
C VAL A 92 0.34 5.67 7.72
N ILE A 93 -0.54 6.14 6.85
CA ILE A 93 -1.64 5.36 6.31
C ILE A 93 -1.61 5.31 4.80
N LEU A 94 -1.91 4.13 4.25
CA LEU A 94 -2.07 3.90 2.81
C LEU A 94 -3.55 3.73 2.51
N THR A 95 -4.13 4.55 1.63
CA THR A 95 -5.54 4.45 1.21
C THR A 95 -5.69 4.49 -0.31
N ASN A 96 -6.64 3.76 -0.84
CA ASN A 96 -6.98 3.81 -2.26
C ASN A 96 -7.84 5.04 -2.65
N SER A 97 -8.10 5.91 -1.71
CA SER A 97 -8.82 7.19 -1.88
C SER A 97 -10.33 7.08 -2.16
N SER A 98 -10.90 5.90 -2.30
CA SER A 98 -12.30 5.71 -2.71
C SER A 98 -13.33 6.29 -1.73
N LEU A 99 -13.01 6.33 -0.44
CA LEU A 99 -13.93 6.77 0.63
C LEU A 99 -13.60 8.18 1.16
N LEU A 100 -12.67 8.90 0.54
CA LEU A 100 -12.28 10.25 0.98
C LEU A 100 -13.40 11.31 0.85
N HIS A 101 -14.43 11.04 0.06
CA HIS A 101 -15.62 11.89 0.00
C HIS A 101 -16.36 11.96 1.35
N ARG A 102 -16.17 10.97 2.22
CA ARG A 102 -16.78 10.90 3.55
C ARG A 102 -15.99 11.75 4.56
N GLN A 103 -16.68 12.61 5.28
CA GLN A 103 -16.06 13.48 6.30
C GLN A 103 -15.50 12.69 7.49
N ASP A 104 -16.19 11.63 7.94
CA ASP A 104 -15.72 10.77 9.03
C ASP A 104 -14.41 10.07 8.70
N VAL A 105 -14.24 9.64 7.44
CA VAL A 105 -12.96 9.08 6.94
C VAL A 105 -11.87 10.14 6.98
N ARG A 106 -12.09 11.34 6.44
CA ARG A 106 -11.07 12.40 6.46
C ARG A 106 -10.69 12.82 7.88
N ARG A 107 -11.65 12.86 8.82
CA ARG A 107 -11.37 13.08 10.25
C ARG A 107 -10.44 12.01 10.83
N SER A 108 -10.69 10.73 10.52
CA SER A 108 -9.79 9.64 10.94
C SER A 108 -8.39 9.79 10.36
N LEU A 109 -8.28 10.21 9.09
CA LEU A 109 -6.99 10.42 8.43
C LEU A 109 -6.21 11.61 8.99
N SER A 110 -6.85 12.60 9.60
CA SER A 110 -6.16 13.73 10.25
C SER A 110 -5.34 13.33 11.49
N MET A 111 -5.50 12.11 11.99
CA MET A 111 -4.68 11.55 13.07
C MET A 111 -3.29 11.12 12.62
N PHE A 112 -3.05 10.99 11.31
CA PHE A 112 -1.81 10.48 10.74
C PHE A 112 -0.84 11.62 10.40
N ASP A 113 0.46 11.33 10.61
CA ASP A 113 1.54 12.27 10.26
C ASP A 113 1.82 12.27 8.76
N PHE A 114 1.45 11.17 8.07
CA PHE A 114 1.67 10.99 6.64
C PHE A 114 0.52 10.17 6.03
N VAL A 115 -0.18 10.74 5.08
CA VAL A 115 -1.27 10.09 4.35
C VAL A 115 -0.82 9.85 2.91
N VAL A 116 -0.76 8.58 2.52
CA VAL A 116 -0.51 8.16 1.14
C VAL A 116 -1.85 7.88 0.48
N ALA A 117 -2.31 8.80 -0.33
CA ALA A 117 -3.55 8.72 -1.10
C ALA A 117 -3.25 8.24 -2.52
N LYS A 118 -3.96 7.21 -2.97
CA LYS A 118 -3.73 6.62 -4.28
C LYS A 118 -4.48 7.35 -5.38
N LEU A 119 -3.78 7.66 -6.48
CA LEU A 119 -4.34 8.21 -7.72
C LEU A 119 -3.61 7.61 -8.93
N ASP A 120 -4.15 6.53 -9.49
CA ASP A 120 -3.50 5.78 -10.58
C ASP A 120 -3.89 6.26 -11.99
N ALA A 121 -4.90 7.10 -12.09
CA ALA A 121 -5.41 7.62 -13.34
C ALA A 121 -6.01 9.02 -13.15
N ALA A 122 -6.15 9.75 -14.25
CA ALA A 122 -6.91 11.00 -14.34
C ALA A 122 -7.91 10.98 -15.53
N ASP A 123 -8.35 9.76 -15.89
CA ASP A 123 -9.33 9.47 -16.92
C ASP A 123 -10.21 8.32 -16.41
N ASN A 124 -11.55 8.49 -16.48
CA ASN A 124 -12.50 7.51 -15.94
C ASN A 124 -12.40 6.13 -16.62
N LYS A 125 -12.06 6.06 -17.90
CA LYS A 125 -11.89 4.79 -18.60
C LYS A 125 -10.67 4.03 -18.07
N VAL A 126 -9.53 4.73 -17.93
CA VAL A 126 -8.30 4.15 -17.36
C VAL A 126 -8.52 3.77 -15.90
N PHE A 127 -9.16 4.60 -15.11
CA PHE A 127 -9.53 4.31 -13.72
C PHE A 127 -10.34 3.01 -13.60
N LYS A 128 -11.41 2.87 -14.38
CA LYS A 128 -12.24 1.66 -14.38
C LYS A 128 -11.48 0.41 -14.86
N GLN A 129 -10.53 0.56 -15.77
CA GLN A 129 -9.69 -0.54 -16.25
C GLN A 129 -8.63 -0.97 -15.23
N VAL A 130 -7.99 -0.01 -14.56
CA VAL A 130 -6.86 -0.25 -13.65
C VAL A 130 -7.35 -0.57 -12.24
N ASN A 131 -8.24 0.23 -11.68
CA ASN A 131 -8.64 0.13 -10.27
C ASN A 131 -9.92 -0.71 -10.07
N ARG A 132 -10.77 -0.85 -11.08
CA ARG A 132 -12.00 -1.66 -11.05
C ARG A 132 -12.85 -1.40 -9.80
N PRO A 133 -13.41 -0.19 -9.62
CA PRO A 133 -14.19 0.15 -8.43
C PRO A 133 -15.42 -0.75 -8.29
N ALA A 134 -15.74 -1.14 -7.04
CA ALA A 134 -16.96 -1.87 -6.69
C ALA A 134 -18.19 -1.00 -6.94
N ASP A 135 -18.13 0.24 -6.51
CA ASP A 135 -19.14 1.25 -6.80
C ASP A 135 -18.96 1.75 -8.24
N LYS A 136 -19.95 1.49 -9.09
CA LYS A 136 -19.95 1.89 -10.50
C LYS A 136 -20.23 3.39 -10.70
N GLU A 137 -20.82 4.03 -9.71
CA GLU A 137 -21.11 5.46 -9.68
C GLU A 137 -19.98 6.29 -9.08
N LEU A 138 -18.91 5.62 -8.63
CA LEU A 138 -17.70 6.34 -8.18
C LEU A 138 -16.94 6.88 -9.40
N TYR A 139 -16.94 8.20 -9.55
CA TYR A 139 -16.22 8.91 -10.58
C TYR A 139 -14.86 9.40 -10.07
N LEU A 140 -13.91 9.47 -10.97
CA LEU A 140 -12.55 9.91 -10.67
C LEU A 140 -12.49 11.37 -10.18
N GLU A 141 -13.36 12.22 -10.70
CA GLU A 141 -13.52 13.62 -10.28
C GLU A 141 -13.85 13.73 -8.80
N THR A 142 -14.73 12.84 -8.29
CA THR A 142 -15.06 12.76 -6.86
C THR A 142 -13.81 12.41 -6.03
N ILE A 143 -12.99 11.49 -6.52
CA ILE A 143 -11.73 11.11 -5.84
C ILE A 143 -10.76 12.30 -5.81
N ILE A 144 -10.55 12.96 -6.95
CA ILE A 144 -9.63 14.10 -7.05
C ILE A 144 -10.06 15.25 -6.13
N GLU A 145 -11.33 15.63 -6.15
CA GLU A 145 -11.85 16.69 -5.27
C GLU A 145 -11.78 16.29 -3.78
N SER A 146 -12.01 15.03 -3.46
CA SER A 146 -11.88 14.51 -2.10
C SER A 146 -10.44 14.52 -1.60
N ILE A 147 -9.45 14.25 -2.46
CA ILE A 147 -8.03 14.38 -2.12
C ILE A 147 -7.66 15.85 -1.90
N LYS A 148 -8.16 16.78 -2.72
CA LYS A 148 -7.98 18.24 -2.52
C LYS A 148 -8.56 18.69 -1.18
N GLN A 149 -9.73 18.20 -0.84
CA GLN A 149 -10.37 18.50 0.44
C GLN A 149 -9.56 17.94 1.62
N LEU A 150 -9.11 16.68 1.51
CA LEU A 150 -8.22 16.08 2.51
C LEU A 150 -6.95 16.90 2.72
N LYS A 151 -6.31 17.39 1.65
CA LYS A 151 -5.10 18.24 1.72
C LYS A 151 -5.31 19.50 2.56
N LYS A 152 -6.52 20.08 2.52
CA LYS A 152 -6.86 21.26 3.33
C LYS A 152 -7.12 20.93 4.81
N GLU A 153 -7.57 19.70 5.09
CA GLU A 153 -8.01 19.28 6.43
C GLU A 153 -6.90 18.65 7.27
N ILE A 154 -5.91 17.99 6.65
CA ILE A 154 -4.82 17.33 7.38
C ILE A 154 -3.69 18.31 7.73
N ARG A 155 -3.07 18.08 8.88
CA ARG A 155 -1.84 18.80 9.31
C ARG A 155 -0.57 18.04 8.88
N GLY A 156 -0.71 16.76 8.59
CA GLY A 156 0.37 15.89 8.15
C GLY A 156 0.73 16.07 6.69
N THR A 157 1.68 15.29 6.22
CA THR A 157 2.11 15.26 4.82
C THR A 157 1.12 14.47 3.98
N LEU A 158 0.64 15.04 2.87
CA LEU A 158 -0.08 14.32 1.83
C LEU A 158 0.87 13.86 0.73
N ALA A 159 1.03 12.54 0.58
CA ALA A 159 1.64 11.97 -0.60
C ALA A 159 0.57 11.43 -1.55
N LEU A 160 0.74 11.65 -2.85
CA LEU A 160 0.03 10.89 -3.87
C LEU A 160 0.89 9.71 -4.31
N GLU A 161 0.33 8.51 -4.24
CA GLU A 161 0.96 7.32 -4.82
C GLU A 161 0.27 6.99 -6.15
N THR A 162 1.07 6.85 -7.20
CA THR A 162 0.61 6.44 -8.54
C THR A 162 1.32 5.17 -8.96
N MET A 163 0.57 4.11 -9.20
CA MET A 163 1.07 2.85 -9.76
C MET A 163 1.15 2.96 -11.27
N LEU A 164 2.35 3.11 -11.81
CA LEU A 164 2.61 3.15 -13.25
C LEU A 164 2.68 1.75 -13.83
N LEU A 165 1.86 1.45 -14.82
CA LEU A 165 1.73 0.10 -15.38
C LEU A 165 1.34 0.08 -16.86
N GLN A 166 1.58 -1.08 -17.46
CA GLN A 166 1.06 -1.42 -18.79
C GLN A 166 0.72 -2.91 -18.86
N SER A 167 -0.22 -3.27 -19.72
CA SER A 167 -0.44 -4.68 -20.08
C SER A 167 0.51 -5.11 -21.20
N ALA A 168 0.79 -6.41 -21.28
CA ALA A 168 1.64 -6.96 -22.32
C ALA A 168 1.15 -6.66 -23.75
N ASP A 169 -0.17 -6.53 -23.93
CA ASP A 169 -0.82 -6.18 -25.20
C ASP A 169 -1.07 -4.67 -25.38
N GLY A 170 -0.66 -3.86 -24.43
CA GLY A 170 -0.80 -2.40 -24.45
C GLY A 170 -2.24 -1.87 -24.31
N ARG A 171 -3.24 -2.73 -24.04
CA ARG A 171 -4.66 -2.34 -23.92
C ARG A 171 -4.96 -1.64 -22.59
N VAL A 172 -4.32 -2.09 -21.51
CA VAL A 172 -4.43 -1.49 -20.18
C VAL A 172 -3.12 -0.78 -19.85
N THR A 173 -3.16 0.53 -19.74
CA THR A 173 -1.98 1.32 -19.40
C THR A 173 -2.39 2.72 -18.93
N ASN A 174 -1.65 3.27 -18.00
CA ASN A 174 -1.81 4.64 -17.53
C ASN A 174 -0.60 5.55 -17.88
N VAL A 175 0.36 5.02 -18.65
CA VAL A 175 1.58 5.75 -19.01
C VAL A 175 1.57 6.26 -20.47
N LYS A 176 0.48 6.15 -21.23
CA LYS A 176 0.37 6.78 -22.56
C LYS A 176 0.37 8.30 -22.43
N SER A 177 0.88 8.99 -23.46
CA SER A 177 1.06 10.46 -23.42
C SER A 177 -0.23 11.22 -23.10
N SER A 178 -1.38 10.83 -23.68
CA SER A 178 -2.68 11.45 -23.39
C SER A 178 -3.12 11.28 -21.93
N HIS A 179 -2.87 10.12 -21.31
CA HIS A 179 -3.19 9.87 -19.91
C HIS A 179 -2.21 10.57 -18.96
N LEU A 180 -0.95 10.69 -19.39
CA LEU A 180 0.09 11.36 -18.61
C LEU A 180 -0.25 12.85 -18.41
N GLU A 181 -0.63 13.57 -19.46
CA GLU A 181 -0.97 15.00 -19.33
C GLU A 181 -2.18 15.20 -18.41
N ASN A 182 -3.21 14.37 -18.50
CA ASN A 182 -4.33 14.42 -17.58
C ASN A 182 -3.90 14.16 -16.12
N LEU A 183 -3.01 13.18 -15.90
CA LEU A 183 -2.46 12.88 -14.58
C LEU A 183 -1.63 14.04 -14.02
N VAL A 184 -0.76 14.64 -14.84
CA VAL A 184 0.04 15.82 -14.48
C VAL A 184 -0.88 16.98 -14.07
N ASN A 185 -1.94 17.26 -14.84
CA ASN A 185 -2.91 18.31 -14.54
C ASN A 185 -3.68 18.02 -13.22
N ALA A 186 -4.08 16.77 -12.99
CA ALA A 186 -4.73 16.39 -11.73
C ALA A 186 -3.78 16.58 -10.54
N ILE A 187 -2.54 16.10 -10.62
CA ILE A 187 -1.50 16.27 -9.60
C ILE A 187 -1.23 17.76 -9.35
N ALA A 188 -1.10 18.56 -10.41
CA ALA A 188 -0.93 20.00 -10.32
C ALA A 188 -2.09 20.67 -9.58
N SER A 189 -3.33 20.23 -9.82
CA SER A 189 -4.51 20.79 -9.16
C SER A 189 -4.64 20.41 -7.68
N ILE A 190 -4.11 19.24 -7.27
CA ILE A 190 -4.11 18.75 -5.90
C ILE A 190 -3.00 19.40 -5.07
N GLN A 191 -1.85 19.70 -5.67
CA GLN A 191 -0.67 20.24 -4.98
C GLN A 191 -0.25 19.37 -3.78
N PRO A 192 -0.03 18.04 -3.94
CA PRO A 192 0.42 17.19 -2.85
C PRO A 192 1.80 17.60 -2.37
N ASP A 193 2.18 17.24 -1.15
CA ASP A 193 3.54 17.50 -0.64
C ASP A 193 4.59 16.64 -1.34
N ILE A 194 4.21 15.39 -1.68
CA ILE A 194 5.07 14.39 -2.33
C ILE A 194 4.25 13.61 -3.36
N VAL A 195 4.89 13.23 -4.46
CA VAL A 195 4.38 12.23 -5.41
C VAL A 195 5.28 11.00 -5.38
N GLN A 196 4.70 9.83 -5.19
CA GLN A 196 5.38 8.53 -5.23
C GLN A 196 4.95 7.79 -6.49
N LEU A 197 5.89 7.58 -7.40
CA LEU A 197 5.69 6.82 -8.64
C LEU A 197 6.17 5.39 -8.43
N GLU A 198 5.22 4.48 -8.33
CA GLU A 198 5.44 3.06 -8.08
C GLU A 198 5.25 2.23 -9.35
N VAL A 199 5.77 1.01 -9.34
CA VAL A 199 5.57 0.03 -10.40
C VAL A 199 5.15 -1.32 -9.81
N PRO A 200 4.45 -2.19 -10.56
CA PRO A 200 4.08 -3.53 -10.09
C PRO A 200 5.31 -4.47 -10.05
N TYR A 201 6.23 -4.24 -9.11
CA TYR A 201 7.41 -5.08 -8.94
C TYR A 201 7.14 -6.41 -8.23
N ARG A 202 6.03 -6.51 -7.47
CA ARG A 202 5.54 -7.78 -6.91
C ARG A 202 4.55 -8.44 -7.86
N PRO A 203 4.34 -9.78 -7.75
CA PRO A 203 3.37 -10.47 -8.57
C PRO A 203 1.99 -9.79 -8.52
N PRO A 204 1.49 -9.26 -9.64
CA PRO A 204 0.20 -8.59 -9.69
C PRO A 204 -0.96 -9.60 -9.68
N SER A 205 -2.17 -9.12 -9.38
CA SER A 205 -3.39 -9.94 -9.49
C SER A 205 -3.66 -10.43 -10.91
N GLU A 206 -3.29 -9.64 -11.90
CA GLU A 206 -3.42 -9.97 -13.32
C GLU A 206 -2.03 -10.18 -13.94
N ARG A 207 -1.73 -11.41 -14.33
CA ARG A 207 -0.40 -11.79 -14.85
C ARG A 207 0.07 -11.05 -16.10
N TYR A 208 -0.85 -10.43 -16.85
CA TYR A 208 -0.52 -9.65 -18.05
C TYR A 208 -0.09 -8.21 -17.73
N ILE A 209 -0.13 -7.80 -16.45
CA ILE A 209 0.31 -6.48 -16.02
C ILE A 209 1.82 -6.49 -15.77
N LEU A 210 2.49 -5.51 -16.36
CA LEU A 210 3.93 -5.33 -16.34
C LEU A 210 4.29 -3.91 -15.91
N PRO A 211 5.48 -3.69 -15.32
CA PRO A 211 6.03 -2.35 -15.16
C PRO A 211 6.31 -1.72 -16.54
N PRO A 212 6.21 -0.39 -16.67
CA PRO A 212 6.75 0.30 -17.83
C PRO A 212 8.27 0.16 -17.88
N ASN A 213 8.87 0.40 -19.05
CA ASN A 213 10.32 0.45 -19.19
C ASN A 213 10.90 1.69 -18.47
N ARG A 214 12.22 1.67 -18.25
CA ARG A 214 12.92 2.73 -17.50
C ARG A 214 12.78 4.10 -18.15
N GLU A 215 12.93 4.20 -19.48
CA GLU A 215 12.79 5.44 -20.24
C GLU A 215 11.41 6.10 -20.00
N ARG A 216 10.35 5.28 -19.99
CA ARG A 216 8.99 5.75 -19.73
C ARG A 216 8.80 6.23 -18.29
N LEU A 217 9.40 5.54 -17.33
CA LEU A 217 9.39 5.97 -15.93
C LEU A 217 10.11 7.32 -15.76
N GLU A 218 11.27 7.49 -16.38
CA GLU A 218 12.03 8.74 -16.35
C GLU A 218 11.24 9.89 -17.00
N THR A 219 10.57 9.63 -18.14
CA THR A 219 9.70 10.61 -18.79
C THR A 219 8.56 11.06 -17.87
N VAL A 220 7.84 10.11 -17.23
CA VAL A 220 6.75 10.44 -16.32
C VAL A 220 7.27 11.22 -15.10
N SER A 221 8.37 10.77 -14.52
CA SER A 221 9.02 11.42 -13.37
C SER A 221 9.41 12.86 -13.71
N GLN A 222 10.01 13.07 -14.87
CA GLN A 222 10.42 14.40 -15.34
C GLN A 222 9.21 15.32 -15.52
N ARG A 223 8.15 14.86 -16.21
CA ARG A 223 6.95 15.69 -16.47
C ARG A 223 6.27 16.15 -15.17
N ILE A 224 6.18 15.27 -14.16
CA ILE A 224 5.62 15.64 -12.86
C ILE A 224 6.56 16.58 -12.11
N SER A 225 7.88 16.35 -12.21
CA SER A 225 8.89 17.21 -11.58
C SER A 225 8.92 18.63 -12.14
N GLU A 226 8.60 18.81 -13.43
CA GLU A 226 8.48 20.14 -14.06
C GLU A 226 7.37 20.99 -13.44
N VAL A 227 6.32 20.34 -12.90
CA VAL A 227 5.17 21.03 -12.30
C VAL A 227 5.32 21.21 -10.79
N LEU A 228 5.89 20.21 -10.10
CA LEU A 228 5.94 20.20 -8.63
C LEU A 228 7.32 20.53 -8.03
N GLY A 229 8.40 20.40 -8.81
CA GLY A 229 9.78 20.38 -8.31
C GLY A 229 10.29 18.96 -8.09
N LYS A 230 11.58 18.74 -8.39
CA LYS A 230 12.21 17.40 -8.34
C LYS A 230 12.24 16.81 -6.93
N GLU A 231 12.37 17.63 -5.92
CA GLU A 231 12.43 17.24 -4.50
C GLU A 231 11.12 16.66 -3.98
N ARG A 232 10.03 16.89 -4.68
CA ARG A 232 8.69 16.39 -4.34
C ARG A 232 8.33 15.11 -5.07
N VAL A 233 9.17 14.62 -5.99
CA VAL A 233 8.89 13.44 -6.81
C VAL A 233 9.86 12.32 -6.47
N TRP A 234 9.33 11.23 -5.92
CA TRP A 234 10.06 10.00 -5.70
C TRP A 234 9.60 8.94 -6.72
N THR A 235 10.55 8.23 -7.32
CA THR A 235 10.26 7.23 -8.36
C THR A 235 10.98 5.94 -8.03
N TYR A 236 10.23 4.85 -7.98
CA TYR A 236 10.74 3.49 -7.76
C TYR A 236 11.86 3.14 -8.75
N GLY A 237 12.93 2.52 -8.26
CA GLY A 237 14.07 2.11 -9.06
C GLY A 237 15.00 3.26 -9.51
N ILE A 238 14.64 4.53 -9.21
CA ILE A 238 15.46 5.71 -9.49
C ILE A 238 15.92 6.38 -8.18
N HIS A 239 15.01 6.54 -7.22
CA HIS A 239 15.26 7.24 -5.97
C HIS A 239 15.23 6.32 -4.74
N ASP A 240 15.39 5.02 -4.94
CA ASP A 240 15.27 4.03 -3.87
C ASP A 240 16.29 4.28 -2.75
N ARG A 241 15.81 4.25 -1.52
CA ARG A 241 16.63 4.29 -0.30
C ARG A 241 16.54 2.96 0.42
N ARG A 242 17.65 2.52 1.01
CA ARG A 242 17.63 1.34 1.88
C ARG A 242 16.98 1.73 3.21
N GLY A 243 15.88 1.06 3.56
CA GLY A 243 15.27 1.16 4.88
C GLY A 243 16.18 0.55 5.96
N LYS A 244 15.99 0.98 7.20
CA LYS A 244 16.63 0.36 8.35
C LYS A 244 16.13 -1.07 8.53
N LYS A 245 16.96 -1.94 9.09
CA LYS A 245 16.53 -3.27 9.53
C LYS A 245 15.89 -3.14 10.91
N VAL A 246 14.68 -3.66 11.06
CA VAL A 246 14.03 -3.76 12.37
C VAL A 246 14.81 -4.78 13.21
N ARG A 247 15.18 -4.40 14.44
CA ARG A 247 15.81 -5.29 15.39
C ARG A 247 14.73 -5.98 16.22
N TRP A 248 14.60 -7.28 16.02
CA TRP A 248 13.78 -8.12 16.87
C TRP A 248 14.58 -8.53 18.11
N LEU A 249 13.97 -8.39 19.27
CA LEU A 249 14.53 -8.81 20.55
C LEU A 249 14.23 -10.29 20.80
N GLU A 250 13.08 -10.74 20.33
CA GLU A 250 12.62 -12.12 20.44
C GLU A 250 11.73 -12.52 19.27
N HIS A 251 11.89 -13.75 18.78
CA HIS A 251 10.98 -14.41 17.84
C HIS A 251 10.20 -15.50 18.59
N LYS A 252 8.88 -15.54 18.46
CA LYS A 252 8.06 -16.66 19.00
C LYS A 252 8.43 -17.97 18.29
N SER A 253 8.32 -17.93 16.97
CA SER A 253 8.76 -18.96 16.05
C SER A 253 9.08 -18.26 14.74
N LEU A 254 10.28 -18.45 14.23
CA LEU A 254 10.71 -17.81 12.99
C LEU A 254 9.84 -18.25 11.80
N GLU A 255 9.36 -19.50 11.79
CA GLU A 255 8.44 -19.99 10.76
C GLU A 255 7.09 -19.27 10.84
N GLU A 256 6.55 -19.04 12.04
CA GLU A 256 5.29 -18.30 12.23
C GLU A 256 5.44 -16.84 11.83
N ASP A 257 6.50 -16.16 12.26
CA ASP A 257 6.78 -14.77 11.89
C ASP A 257 6.91 -14.61 10.36
N VAL A 258 7.53 -15.57 9.67
CA VAL A 258 7.61 -15.59 8.20
C VAL A 258 6.23 -15.80 7.57
N LEU A 259 5.42 -16.74 8.07
CA LEU A 259 4.07 -16.96 7.55
C LEU A 259 3.19 -15.72 7.75
N GLU A 260 3.22 -15.09 8.92
CA GLU A 260 2.49 -13.84 9.17
C GLU A 260 2.90 -12.71 8.22
N LEU A 261 4.18 -12.63 7.87
CA LEU A 261 4.66 -11.67 6.87
C LEU A 261 4.12 -11.99 5.46
N LEU A 262 4.12 -13.27 5.08
CA LEU A 262 3.68 -13.73 3.75
C LEU A 262 2.17 -13.64 3.55
N LYS A 263 1.37 -13.73 4.61
CA LYS A 263 -0.09 -13.45 4.58
C LYS A 263 -0.40 -12.02 4.12
N ARG A 264 0.49 -11.09 4.43
CA ARG A 264 0.30 -9.65 4.14
C ARG A 264 0.80 -9.26 2.76
N ARG A 265 1.82 -9.94 2.23
CA ARG A 265 2.41 -9.60 0.92
C ARG A 265 3.35 -10.68 0.41
N PRO A 266 3.47 -10.84 -0.91
CA PRO A 266 4.57 -11.59 -1.50
C PRO A 266 5.92 -11.02 -1.08
N CYS A 267 6.86 -11.88 -0.65
CA CYS A 267 8.19 -11.45 -0.20
C CYS A 267 9.29 -12.22 -0.94
N ARG A 268 10.37 -11.54 -1.23
CA ARG A 268 11.66 -12.13 -1.61
C ARG A 268 12.42 -12.51 -0.35
N THR A 269 13.45 -13.32 -0.46
CA THR A 269 14.34 -13.65 0.67
C THR A 269 14.89 -12.40 1.36
N ILE A 270 15.25 -11.37 0.57
CA ILE A 270 15.75 -10.11 1.13
C ILE A 270 14.68 -9.34 1.90
N ASP A 271 13.42 -9.40 1.47
CA ASP A 271 12.32 -8.73 2.15
C ASP A 271 12.06 -9.38 3.52
N VAL A 272 12.12 -10.73 3.60
CA VAL A 272 12.03 -11.49 4.86
C VAL A 272 13.20 -11.15 5.78
N SER A 273 14.43 -11.21 5.27
CA SER A 273 15.66 -10.87 6.00
C SER A 273 15.57 -9.47 6.64
N THR A 274 15.14 -8.47 5.87
CA THR A 274 15.06 -7.09 6.34
C THR A 274 13.91 -6.89 7.34
N SER A 275 12.73 -7.46 7.06
CA SER A 275 11.55 -7.28 7.91
C SER A 275 11.67 -7.98 9.27
N LEU A 276 12.33 -9.14 9.31
CA LEU A 276 12.51 -9.92 10.54
C LEU A 276 13.90 -9.75 11.18
N GLY A 277 14.75 -8.89 10.63
CA GLY A 277 16.07 -8.58 11.19
C GLY A 277 17.07 -9.75 11.17
N ILE A 278 16.80 -10.82 10.42
CA ILE A 278 17.64 -12.02 10.32
C ILE A 278 18.61 -11.92 9.13
N ASP A 279 19.65 -12.74 9.12
CA ASP A 279 20.53 -12.82 7.96
C ASP A 279 19.85 -13.52 6.76
N LYS A 280 20.38 -13.28 5.55
CA LYS A 280 19.78 -13.79 4.31
C LYS A 280 19.81 -15.32 4.22
N ALA A 281 20.82 -15.99 4.79
CA ALA A 281 20.95 -17.43 4.74
C ALA A 281 19.88 -18.11 5.62
N ASN A 282 19.66 -17.58 6.83
CA ASN A 282 18.57 -18.02 7.70
C ASN A 282 17.19 -17.79 7.09
N ALA A 283 16.95 -16.61 6.49
CA ALA A 283 15.71 -16.32 5.76
C ALA A 283 15.47 -17.34 4.65
N GLN A 284 16.50 -17.64 3.85
CA GLN A 284 16.41 -18.63 2.77
C GLN A 284 16.10 -20.03 3.30
N LYS A 285 16.79 -20.47 4.37
CA LYS A 285 16.60 -21.79 4.99
C LYS A 285 15.16 -21.99 5.49
N VAL A 286 14.58 -20.97 6.14
CA VAL A 286 13.21 -21.03 6.65
C VAL A 286 12.21 -21.08 5.49
N LEU A 287 12.39 -20.26 4.45
CA LEU A 287 11.53 -20.25 3.26
C LEU A 287 11.56 -21.61 2.55
N GLU A 288 12.72 -22.21 2.35
CA GLU A 288 12.86 -23.55 1.74
C GLU A 288 12.19 -24.63 2.62
N GLY A 289 12.32 -24.53 3.94
CA GLY A 289 11.64 -25.43 4.89
C GLY A 289 10.13 -25.34 4.79
N LEU A 290 9.57 -24.12 4.75
CA LEU A 290 8.14 -23.89 4.60
C LEU A 290 7.60 -24.32 3.22
N GLU A 291 8.39 -24.15 2.16
CA GLU A 291 8.05 -24.61 0.81
C GLU A 291 7.99 -26.16 0.77
N LYS A 292 9.00 -26.85 1.32
CA LYS A 292 9.01 -28.32 1.45
C LYS A 292 7.83 -28.85 2.28
N LYS A 293 7.42 -28.13 3.32
CA LYS A 293 6.23 -28.44 4.13
C LYS A 293 4.91 -28.12 3.39
N GLY A 294 4.97 -27.56 2.19
CA GLY A 294 3.81 -27.19 1.39
C GLY A 294 2.99 -26.00 1.93
N LYS A 295 3.52 -25.24 2.90
CA LYS A 295 2.84 -24.07 3.50
C LYS A 295 2.91 -22.83 2.63
N ILE A 296 3.96 -22.71 1.80
CA ILE A 296 4.16 -21.61 0.90
C ILE A 296 4.48 -22.10 -0.52
N ARG A 297 4.38 -21.23 -1.49
CA ARG A 297 4.75 -21.50 -2.89
C ARG A 297 5.51 -20.33 -3.49
N ILE A 298 6.25 -20.59 -4.55
CA ILE A 298 6.92 -19.55 -5.34
C ILE A 298 5.91 -18.93 -6.33
N ALA A 299 5.93 -17.60 -6.42
CA ALA A 299 5.22 -16.79 -7.39
C ALA A 299 6.21 -15.85 -8.10
N GLY A 300 5.84 -15.31 -9.27
CA GLY A 300 6.68 -14.39 -10.05
C GLY A 300 7.46 -15.07 -11.16
N ALA A 301 8.23 -14.27 -11.95
CA ALA A 301 9.06 -14.75 -13.04
C ALA A 301 10.36 -15.38 -12.53
N LYS A 302 11.05 -16.17 -13.40
CA LYS A 302 12.29 -16.88 -13.03
C LYS A 302 13.39 -16.00 -12.44
N GLU A 303 13.44 -14.71 -12.80
CA GLU A 303 14.47 -13.76 -12.36
C GLU A 303 14.19 -13.14 -10.98
N GLN A 304 12.93 -13.13 -10.54
CA GLN A 304 12.53 -12.60 -9.22
C GLN A 304 11.58 -13.55 -8.50
N LYS A 305 12.15 -14.41 -7.65
CA LYS A 305 11.37 -15.33 -6.81
C LYS A 305 10.69 -14.57 -5.68
N PHE A 306 9.37 -14.60 -5.65
CA PHE A 306 8.57 -14.21 -4.50
C PHE A 306 7.96 -15.44 -3.86
N TYR A 307 7.92 -15.45 -2.55
CA TYR A 307 7.23 -16.46 -1.75
C TYR A 307 5.87 -15.91 -1.33
N VAL A 308 4.85 -16.74 -1.39
CA VAL A 308 3.48 -16.43 -0.98
C VAL A 308 2.93 -17.62 -0.20
N GLU A 309 2.02 -17.35 0.74
CA GLU A 309 1.26 -18.40 1.43
C GLU A 309 0.40 -19.19 0.41
N LYS A 310 0.15 -20.47 0.70
CA LYS A 310 -0.73 -21.30 -0.13
C LYS A 310 -2.20 -21.10 0.19
#